data_aaf926eb80005ad49859ca910296d9ec
#
_entry.id   aaf926eb80005ad49859ca910296d9ec
#
_cell.length_a   1.000
_cell.length_b   1.000
_cell.length_c   1.000
_cell.angle_alpha   90.00
_cell.angle_beta   90.00
_cell.angle_gamma   90.00
#
_symmetry.space_group_name_H-M   'P 1'
#
loop_
_entity.id
_entity.type
_entity.pdbx_description
1 polymer ?
#
loop_
_entity_poly.entity_id
_entity_poly.type
_entity_poly.pdbx_seq_one_letter_code
_entity_poly.pdbx_strand_id
1 'polypeptide(L)'
;MLAAEAGWLLRLWQLDGEFAPAIARLPHMLTFALTLQLTAVGVGVYSPESLLSLRFAVARLVVAVSLGVLILSLVFFLMPAITFWRSNLLYAMLFALAALTSLRILLGRALGGTVFKRRVLILGAGERAARVGQLARRESAGFIVAGYVSMNDGANAVRDAVNRADIRNLSDYVVSLGASEVVLALEERRNALPLSDLLRVKTAGVHVNDLSSFLERETGRVDLDSLNPSWLIFSDGFSAGRRL
;
A
#
# COMPACT_ATOMS: atom_id res chain seq x y z
N MET A 1 -11.69 -19.26 10.28
CA MET A 1 -12.04 -20.41 11.13
C MET A 1 -12.16 -20.00 12.60
N LEU A 2 -11.11 -19.49 13.26
CA LEU A 2 -11.18 -19.08 14.70
C LEU A 2 -12.32 -18.11 15.02
N ALA A 3 -12.60 -17.15 14.15
CA ALA A 3 -13.71 -16.20 14.33
C ALA A 3 -15.09 -16.87 14.30
N ALA A 4 -15.26 -17.89 13.46
CA ALA A 4 -16.48 -18.67 13.39
C ALA A 4 -16.65 -19.55 14.64
N GLU A 5 -15.54 -20.14 15.16
CA GLU A 5 -15.53 -20.84 16.44
C GLU A 5 -15.90 -19.92 17.60
N ALA A 6 -15.29 -18.73 17.66
CA ALA A 6 -15.57 -17.76 18.70
C ALA A 6 -17.05 -17.32 18.69
N GLY A 7 -17.63 -17.12 17.51
CA GLY A 7 -19.06 -16.83 17.36
C GLY A 7 -19.95 -17.97 17.86
N TRP A 8 -19.55 -19.21 17.57
CA TRP A 8 -20.26 -20.40 18.02
C TRP A 8 -20.19 -20.56 19.56
N LEU A 9 -18.99 -20.41 20.15
CA LEU A 9 -18.79 -20.51 21.60
C LEU A 9 -19.56 -19.42 22.36
N LEU A 10 -19.56 -18.19 21.88
CA LEU A 10 -20.31 -17.10 22.51
C LEU A 10 -21.82 -17.42 22.56
N ARG A 11 -22.33 -18.01 21.50
CA ARG A 11 -23.73 -18.38 21.45
C ARG A 11 -24.07 -19.56 22.35
N LEU A 12 -23.23 -20.59 22.41
CA LEU A 12 -23.43 -21.73 23.32
C LEU A 12 -23.47 -21.25 24.76
N TRP A 13 -22.60 -20.29 25.13
CA TRP A 13 -22.61 -19.68 26.44
C TRP A 13 -23.93 -18.94 26.74
N GLN A 14 -24.56 -18.34 25.71
CA GLN A 14 -25.83 -17.62 25.87
C GLN A 14 -27.07 -18.55 25.98
N LEU A 15 -27.01 -19.76 25.45
CA LEU A 15 -28.18 -20.60 25.25
C LEU A 15 -28.11 -21.97 25.96
N ASP A 16 -27.09 -22.21 26.82
CA ASP A 16 -26.85 -23.49 27.52
C ASP A 16 -26.98 -24.72 26.58
N GLY A 17 -26.50 -24.60 25.34
CA GLY A 17 -26.65 -25.63 24.30
C GLY A 17 -25.58 -26.69 24.32
N GLU A 18 -25.89 -27.88 23.81
CA GLU A 18 -24.93 -28.97 23.67
C GLU A 18 -23.90 -28.71 22.54
N PHE A 19 -22.66 -29.15 22.76
CA PHE A 19 -21.58 -29.05 21.78
C PHE A 19 -21.77 -30.07 20.66
N ALA A 20 -22.08 -29.61 19.45
CA ALA A 20 -21.96 -30.47 18.28
C ALA A 20 -20.48 -30.85 18.05
N PRO A 21 -20.18 -32.08 17.61
CA PRO A 21 -18.80 -32.52 17.38
C PRO A 21 -18.08 -31.61 16.36
N ALA A 22 -16.80 -31.38 16.56
CA ALA A 22 -16.00 -30.46 15.71
C ALA A 22 -16.06 -30.82 14.22
N ILE A 23 -16.12 -32.13 13.91
CA ILE A 23 -16.21 -32.63 12.53
C ILE A 23 -17.49 -32.17 11.83
N ALA A 24 -18.63 -32.14 12.54
CA ALA A 24 -19.90 -31.69 11.96
C ALA A 24 -19.90 -30.17 11.66
N ARG A 25 -19.04 -29.40 12.32
CA ARG A 25 -18.90 -27.94 12.14
C ARG A 25 -17.92 -27.54 11.03
N LEU A 26 -17.02 -28.46 10.64
CA LEU A 26 -15.99 -28.19 9.62
C LEU A 26 -16.54 -27.62 8.29
N PRO A 27 -17.59 -28.18 7.66
CA PRO A 27 -18.10 -27.64 6.41
C PRO A 27 -18.54 -26.17 6.51
N HIS A 28 -19.22 -25.84 7.62
CA HIS A 28 -19.70 -24.49 7.88
C HIS A 28 -18.54 -23.49 8.04
N MET A 29 -17.51 -23.90 8.80
CA MET A 29 -16.31 -23.08 9.04
C MET A 29 -15.48 -22.90 7.79
N LEU A 30 -15.34 -23.94 6.97
CA LEU A 30 -14.63 -23.87 5.68
C LEU A 30 -15.34 -22.94 4.71
N THR A 31 -16.66 -23.06 4.57
CA THR A 31 -17.45 -22.17 3.72
C THR A 31 -17.31 -20.71 4.14
N PHE A 32 -17.40 -20.43 5.45
CA PHE A 32 -17.20 -19.11 5.99
C PHE A 32 -15.79 -18.58 5.69
N ALA A 33 -14.75 -19.37 5.98
CA ALA A 33 -13.37 -18.96 5.80
C ALA A 33 -13.03 -18.73 4.32
N LEU A 34 -13.45 -19.62 3.43
CA LEU A 34 -13.22 -19.50 1.99
C LEU A 34 -13.92 -18.27 1.41
N THR A 35 -15.19 -18.06 1.76
CA THR A 35 -15.93 -16.88 1.28
C THR A 35 -15.28 -15.58 1.75
N LEU A 36 -14.93 -15.49 3.03
CA LEU A 36 -14.27 -14.30 3.56
C LEU A 36 -12.88 -14.08 2.93
N GLN A 37 -12.13 -15.15 2.67
CA GLN A 37 -10.83 -15.05 2.02
C GLN A 37 -10.96 -14.60 0.56
N LEU A 38 -11.90 -15.16 -0.19
CA LEU A 38 -12.15 -14.78 -1.58
C LEU A 38 -12.59 -13.32 -1.70
N THR A 39 -13.50 -12.88 -0.83
CA THR A 39 -13.93 -11.47 -0.82
C THR A 39 -12.79 -10.52 -0.43
N ALA A 40 -11.94 -10.92 0.54
CA ALA A 40 -10.77 -10.11 0.92
C ALA A 40 -9.76 -9.97 -0.22
N VAL A 41 -9.52 -11.03 -0.99
CA VAL A 41 -8.67 -11.00 -2.19
C VAL A 41 -9.33 -10.14 -3.28
N GLY A 42 -10.61 -10.35 -3.56
CA GLY A 42 -11.35 -9.62 -4.60
C GLY A 42 -11.44 -8.11 -4.35
N VAL A 43 -11.61 -7.69 -3.11
CA VAL A 43 -11.62 -6.26 -2.70
C VAL A 43 -10.20 -5.67 -2.64
N GLY A 44 -9.16 -6.50 -2.73
CA GLY A 44 -7.77 -6.05 -2.68
C GLY A 44 -7.32 -5.63 -1.28
N VAL A 45 -7.79 -6.33 -0.23
CA VAL A 45 -7.33 -6.12 1.16
C VAL A 45 -5.82 -6.31 1.29
N TYR A 46 -5.23 -7.14 0.45
CA TYR A 46 -3.78 -7.45 0.42
C TYR A 46 -2.98 -6.58 -0.56
N SER A 47 -3.59 -5.57 -1.19
CA SER A 47 -2.85 -4.68 -2.09
C SER A 47 -1.80 -3.85 -1.33
N PRO A 48 -0.67 -3.48 -1.98
CA PRO A 48 0.37 -2.67 -1.35
C PRO A 48 -0.15 -1.36 -0.74
N GLU A 49 -1.10 -0.71 -1.40
CA GLU A 49 -1.73 0.52 -0.93
C GLU A 49 -2.50 0.33 0.39
N SER A 50 -3.17 -0.82 0.55
CA SER A 50 -3.84 -1.18 1.80
C SER A 50 -2.85 -1.47 2.92
N LEU A 51 -1.64 -1.94 2.59
CA LEU A 51 -0.59 -2.21 3.58
C LEU A 51 0.02 -0.93 4.15
N LEU A 52 0.03 0.14 3.36
CA LEU A 52 0.65 1.42 3.72
C LEU A 52 -0.25 2.34 4.56
N SER A 53 -1.57 2.18 4.48
CA SER A 53 -2.53 3.05 5.17
C SER A 53 -3.59 2.27 5.94
N LEU A 54 -3.59 2.42 7.28
CA LEU A 54 -4.56 1.76 8.15
C LEU A 54 -6.00 2.14 7.80
N ARG A 55 -6.25 3.40 7.42
CA ARG A 55 -7.59 3.88 7.06
C ARG A 55 -8.15 3.17 5.83
N PHE A 56 -7.35 3.09 4.75
CA PHE A 56 -7.77 2.36 3.55
C PHE A 56 -7.88 0.86 3.79
N ALA A 57 -7.01 0.31 4.63
CA ALA A 57 -7.06 -1.08 5.03
C ALA A 57 -8.37 -1.44 5.75
N VAL A 58 -8.75 -0.65 6.74
CA VAL A 58 -10.00 -0.87 7.50
C VAL A 58 -11.21 -0.68 6.60
N ALA A 59 -11.23 0.36 5.76
CA ALA A 59 -12.32 0.58 4.81
C ALA A 59 -12.50 -0.61 3.85
N ARG A 60 -11.42 -1.11 3.24
CA ARG A 60 -11.46 -2.29 2.35
C ARG A 60 -11.86 -3.55 3.11
N LEU A 61 -11.44 -3.70 4.37
CA LEU A 61 -11.83 -4.84 5.20
C LEU A 61 -13.34 -4.81 5.52
N VAL A 62 -13.89 -3.65 5.84
CA VAL A 62 -15.34 -3.49 6.04
C VAL A 62 -16.10 -3.85 4.77
N VAL A 63 -15.66 -3.37 3.60
CA VAL A 63 -16.28 -3.71 2.31
C VAL A 63 -16.18 -5.20 2.03
N ALA A 64 -15.02 -5.83 2.27
CA ALA A 64 -14.83 -7.27 2.06
C ALA A 64 -15.73 -8.11 2.96
N VAL A 65 -15.86 -7.73 4.24
CA VAL A 65 -16.76 -8.40 5.19
C VAL A 65 -18.23 -8.23 4.77
N SER A 66 -18.64 -7.02 4.39
CA SER A 66 -20.01 -6.76 3.91
C SER A 66 -20.35 -7.57 2.67
N LEU A 67 -19.43 -7.62 1.69
CA LEU A 67 -19.58 -8.44 0.50
C LEU A 67 -19.62 -9.95 0.85
N GLY A 68 -18.80 -10.36 1.83
CA GLY A 68 -18.78 -11.71 2.37
C GLY A 68 -20.14 -12.12 2.96
N VAL A 69 -20.82 -11.23 3.67
CA VAL A 69 -22.19 -11.47 4.18
C VAL A 69 -23.15 -11.73 3.04
N LEU A 70 -23.12 -10.91 1.98
CA LEU A 70 -24.00 -11.06 0.83
C LEU A 70 -23.76 -12.40 0.12
N ILE A 71 -22.51 -12.74 -0.13
CA ILE A 71 -22.15 -14.02 -0.79
C ILE A 71 -22.51 -15.21 0.10
N LEU A 72 -22.23 -15.17 1.40
CA LEU A 72 -22.63 -16.24 2.33
C LEU A 72 -24.15 -16.38 2.41
N SER A 73 -24.89 -15.28 2.40
CA SER A 73 -26.35 -15.33 2.37
C SER A 73 -26.87 -16.05 1.12
N LEU A 74 -26.25 -15.79 -0.05
CA LEU A 74 -26.57 -16.47 -1.29
C LEU A 74 -26.19 -17.96 -1.22
N VAL A 75 -25.00 -18.29 -0.73
CA VAL A 75 -24.55 -19.68 -0.56
C VAL A 75 -25.49 -20.45 0.36
N PHE A 76 -25.90 -19.88 1.48
CA PHE A 76 -26.82 -20.51 2.42
C PHE A 76 -28.23 -20.67 1.85
N PHE A 77 -28.64 -19.77 0.98
CA PHE A 77 -29.91 -19.92 0.24
C PHE A 77 -29.87 -21.11 -0.74
N LEU A 78 -28.73 -21.29 -1.42
CA LEU A 78 -28.56 -22.39 -2.37
C LEU A 78 -28.29 -23.75 -1.70
N MET A 79 -27.62 -23.74 -0.54
CA MET A 79 -27.17 -24.93 0.21
C MET A 79 -27.63 -24.86 1.66
N PRO A 80 -28.91 -25.13 1.96
CA PRO A 80 -29.44 -25.01 3.34
C PRO A 80 -28.76 -25.93 4.37
N ALA A 81 -28.14 -27.03 3.91
CA ALA A 81 -27.46 -28.00 4.77
C ALA A 81 -26.21 -27.40 5.51
N ILE A 82 -25.62 -26.33 4.99
CA ILE A 82 -24.44 -25.68 5.56
C ILE A 82 -24.76 -24.31 6.18
N THR A 83 -26.02 -24.03 6.48
CA THR A 83 -26.50 -22.75 6.96
C THR A 83 -26.06 -22.48 8.39
N PHE A 84 -25.45 -21.31 8.64
CA PHE A 84 -25.27 -20.79 9.98
C PHE A 84 -26.58 -20.18 10.52
N TRP A 85 -26.79 -20.27 11.81
CA TRP A 85 -27.81 -19.44 12.45
C TRP A 85 -27.45 -17.97 12.31
N ARG A 86 -28.43 -17.11 12.07
CA ARG A 86 -28.24 -15.68 11.79
C ARG A 86 -27.36 -14.96 12.85
N SER A 87 -27.56 -15.28 14.14
CA SER A 87 -26.75 -14.73 15.22
C SER A 87 -25.29 -15.20 15.18
N ASN A 88 -25.03 -16.47 14.87
CA ASN A 88 -23.68 -16.99 14.72
C ASN A 88 -22.93 -16.31 13.59
N LEU A 89 -23.60 -16.07 12.47
CA LEU A 89 -22.99 -15.36 11.34
C LEU A 89 -22.61 -13.94 11.75
N LEU A 90 -23.51 -13.22 12.46
CA LEU A 90 -23.22 -11.87 12.94
C LEU A 90 -22.00 -11.85 13.87
N TYR A 91 -21.97 -12.73 14.87
CA TYR A 91 -20.84 -12.82 15.79
C TYR A 91 -19.54 -13.21 15.09
N ALA A 92 -19.59 -14.21 14.19
CA ALA A 92 -18.43 -14.61 13.41
C ALA A 92 -17.86 -13.47 12.56
N MET A 93 -18.71 -12.66 11.95
CA MET A 93 -18.29 -11.49 11.16
C MET A 93 -17.69 -10.39 12.03
N LEU A 94 -18.28 -10.09 13.18
CA LEU A 94 -17.74 -9.10 14.14
C LEU A 94 -16.38 -9.56 14.68
N PHE A 95 -16.26 -10.83 15.07
CA PHE A 95 -14.97 -11.39 15.49
C PHE A 95 -13.93 -11.42 14.39
N ALA A 96 -14.31 -11.74 13.16
CA ALA A 96 -13.42 -11.70 12.00
C ALA A 96 -12.90 -10.28 11.75
N LEU A 97 -13.80 -9.29 11.74
CA LEU A 97 -13.44 -7.90 11.56
C LEU A 97 -12.49 -7.41 12.68
N ALA A 98 -12.83 -7.70 13.93
CA ALA A 98 -12.02 -7.31 15.08
C ALA A 98 -10.65 -8.00 15.07
N ALA A 99 -10.61 -9.32 14.83
CA ALA A 99 -9.38 -10.10 14.81
C ALA A 99 -8.44 -9.66 13.67
N LEU A 100 -8.97 -9.50 12.45
CA LEU A 100 -8.18 -9.06 11.29
C LEU A 100 -7.67 -7.63 11.47
N THR A 101 -8.48 -6.74 12.02
CA THR A 101 -8.06 -5.35 12.31
C THR A 101 -6.98 -5.34 13.40
N SER A 102 -7.19 -6.08 14.49
CA SER A 102 -6.22 -6.17 15.60
C SER A 102 -4.90 -6.79 15.15
N LEU A 103 -4.95 -7.90 14.40
CA LEU A 103 -3.77 -8.55 13.83
C LEU A 103 -3.00 -7.58 12.94
N ARG A 104 -3.69 -6.80 12.12
CA ARG A 104 -3.07 -5.82 11.24
C ARG A 104 -2.38 -4.68 12.00
N ILE A 105 -3.03 -4.16 13.06
CA ILE A 105 -2.43 -3.15 13.94
C ILE A 105 -1.19 -3.73 14.64
N LEU A 106 -1.29 -4.95 15.14
CA LEU A 106 -0.20 -5.63 15.84
C LEU A 106 0.99 -5.89 14.92
N LEU A 107 0.73 -6.42 13.70
CA LEU A 107 1.78 -6.62 12.70
C LEU A 107 2.41 -5.30 12.25
N GLY A 108 1.61 -4.25 12.04
CA GLY A 108 2.12 -2.93 11.70
C GLY A 108 3.03 -2.34 12.77
N ARG A 109 2.73 -2.61 14.06
CA ARG A 109 3.59 -2.21 15.18
C ARG A 109 4.82 -3.10 15.35
N ALA A 110 4.66 -4.42 15.25
CA ALA A 110 5.73 -5.40 15.46
C ALA A 110 6.80 -5.36 14.36
N LEU A 111 6.38 -5.20 13.10
CA LEU A 111 7.29 -5.14 11.95
C LEU A 111 7.94 -3.76 11.76
N GLY A 112 7.59 -2.79 12.61
CA GLY A 112 8.05 -1.41 12.46
C GLY A 112 7.51 -0.79 11.15
N GLY A 113 6.92 0.39 11.21
CA GLY A 113 6.26 1.04 10.07
C GLY A 113 7.13 1.24 8.81
N THR A 114 8.40 0.85 8.84
CA THR A 114 9.37 0.97 7.74
C THR A 114 9.38 -0.23 6.78
N VAL A 115 8.96 -1.43 7.22
CA VAL A 115 9.02 -2.65 6.39
C VAL A 115 8.11 -2.56 5.15
N PHE A 116 6.98 -1.89 5.29
CA PHE A 116 6.04 -1.69 4.19
C PHE A 116 6.23 -0.37 3.43
N LYS A 117 7.16 0.49 3.88
CA LYS A 117 7.44 1.75 3.20
C LYS A 117 8.32 1.50 1.97
N ARG A 118 7.98 2.15 0.87
CA ARG A 118 8.78 2.13 -0.36
C ARG A 118 10.14 2.78 -0.10
N ARG A 119 11.20 2.14 -0.55
CA ARG A 119 12.56 2.68 -0.46
C ARG A 119 12.84 3.50 -1.71
N VAL A 120 13.04 4.79 -1.53
CA VAL A 120 13.20 5.76 -2.62
C VAL A 120 14.62 6.29 -2.64
N LEU A 121 15.30 6.19 -3.79
CA LEU A 121 16.55 6.88 -4.03
C LEU A 121 16.25 8.22 -4.70
N ILE A 122 16.89 9.28 -4.23
CA ILE A 122 16.71 10.64 -4.76
C ILE A 122 17.92 11.01 -5.59
N LEU A 123 17.72 11.30 -6.88
CA LEU A 123 18.74 11.88 -7.74
C LEU A 123 18.66 13.40 -7.67
N GLY A 124 19.61 13.99 -6.99
CA GLY A 124 19.72 15.39 -6.63
C GLY A 124 20.04 15.54 -5.14
N ALA A 125 20.72 16.62 -4.78
CA ALA A 125 21.10 16.96 -3.41
C ALA A 125 20.75 18.40 -3.02
N GLY A 126 20.05 19.14 -3.88
CA GLY A 126 19.62 20.53 -3.65
C GLY A 126 18.33 20.63 -2.83
N GLU A 127 17.73 21.81 -2.84
CA GLU A 127 16.51 22.15 -2.09
C GLU A 127 15.33 21.22 -2.42
N ARG A 128 15.20 20.82 -3.69
CA ARG A 128 14.15 19.88 -4.13
C ARG A 128 14.28 18.49 -3.47
N ALA A 129 15.53 18.01 -3.37
CA ALA A 129 15.82 16.75 -2.67
C ALA A 129 15.56 16.87 -1.16
N ALA A 130 15.91 17.99 -0.55
CA ALA A 130 15.64 18.27 0.84
C ALA A 130 14.13 18.28 1.16
N ARG A 131 13.29 18.83 0.28
CA ARG A 131 11.81 18.76 0.40
C ARG A 131 11.32 17.31 0.48
N VAL A 132 11.79 16.43 -0.40
CA VAL A 132 11.40 15.01 -0.36
C VAL A 132 11.83 14.36 0.94
N GLY A 133 13.04 14.69 1.43
CA GLY A 133 13.54 14.24 2.73
C GLY A 133 12.66 14.67 3.90
N GLN A 134 12.16 15.91 3.89
CA GLN A 134 11.23 16.41 4.91
C GLN A 134 9.89 15.69 4.86
N LEU A 135 9.37 15.37 3.67
CA LEU A 135 8.16 14.58 3.52
C LEU A 135 8.33 13.17 4.07
N ALA A 136 9.47 12.53 3.83
CA ALA A 136 9.78 11.19 4.33
C ALA A 136 9.79 11.08 5.86
N ARG A 137 10.07 12.19 6.56
CA ARG A 137 10.06 12.25 8.04
C ARG A 137 8.66 12.29 8.65
N ARG A 138 7.62 12.51 7.85
CA ARG A 138 6.24 12.49 8.35
C ARG A 138 5.84 11.05 8.67
N GLU A 139 5.15 10.85 9.77
CA GLU A 139 4.64 9.52 10.17
C GLU A 139 3.74 8.89 9.10
N SER A 140 2.97 9.72 8.40
CA SER A 140 2.06 9.32 7.33
C SER A 140 2.75 9.04 5.99
N ALA A 141 4.06 9.25 5.87
CA ALA A 141 4.78 9.01 4.62
C ALA A 141 4.81 7.52 4.28
N GLY A 142 4.34 7.17 3.08
CA GLY A 142 4.35 5.80 2.55
C GLY A 142 5.72 5.36 2.01
N PHE A 143 6.77 6.15 2.23
CA PHE A 143 8.12 5.89 1.73
C PHE A 143 9.21 6.30 2.73
N ILE A 144 10.40 5.77 2.53
CA ILE A 144 11.63 6.17 3.22
C ILE A 144 12.69 6.49 2.18
N VAL A 145 13.55 7.45 2.48
CA VAL A 145 14.70 7.76 1.63
C VAL A 145 15.80 6.75 1.88
N ALA A 146 16.16 6.01 0.82
CA ALA A 146 17.26 5.03 0.85
C ALA A 146 18.63 5.69 0.67
N GLY A 147 18.67 6.86 0.02
CA GLY A 147 19.88 7.63 -0.20
C GLY A 147 19.64 8.82 -1.12
N TYR A 148 20.67 9.68 -1.21
CA TYR A 148 20.71 10.81 -2.12
C TYR A 148 21.94 10.69 -3.01
N VAL A 149 21.80 11.03 -4.29
CA VAL A 149 22.92 11.07 -5.24
C VAL A 149 23.05 12.49 -5.76
N SER A 150 24.17 13.13 -5.44
CA SER A 150 24.50 14.44 -6.00
C SER A 150 24.97 14.27 -7.44
N MET A 151 24.36 15.04 -8.34
CA MET A 151 24.65 14.98 -9.79
C MET A 151 25.61 16.11 -10.22
N ASN A 152 25.83 17.11 -9.38
CA ASN A 152 26.63 18.28 -9.66
C ASN A 152 27.56 18.59 -8.49
N ASP A 153 28.66 19.31 -8.74
CA ASP A 153 29.59 19.82 -7.72
C ASP A 153 29.07 21.07 -6.98
N GLY A 154 27.76 21.36 -7.12
CA GLY A 154 27.12 22.50 -6.46
C GLY A 154 26.87 22.29 -4.97
N ALA A 155 26.43 23.35 -4.28
CA ALA A 155 26.10 23.29 -2.86
C ALA A 155 24.97 22.28 -2.59
N ASN A 156 25.30 21.24 -1.83
CA ASN A 156 24.34 20.26 -1.40
C ASN A 156 23.52 20.80 -0.21
N ALA A 157 22.20 20.84 -0.35
CA ALA A 157 21.28 21.10 0.77
C ALA A 157 21.15 19.87 1.69
N VAL A 158 21.53 18.69 1.18
CA VAL A 158 21.52 17.41 1.90
C VAL A 158 22.96 16.97 2.18
N ARG A 159 23.30 16.71 3.47
CA ARG A 159 24.67 16.39 3.89
C ARG A 159 25.17 15.00 3.49
N ASP A 160 24.26 14.02 3.40
CA ASP A 160 24.60 12.60 3.20
C ASP A 160 24.44 12.17 1.73
N ALA A 161 24.66 13.06 0.78
CA ALA A 161 24.56 12.75 -0.64
C ALA A 161 25.87 12.15 -1.16
N VAL A 162 25.76 11.00 -1.83
CA VAL A 162 26.89 10.35 -2.52
C VAL A 162 27.06 11.02 -3.89
N ASN A 163 28.30 11.32 -4.28
CA ASN A 163 28.54 11.92 -5.59
C ASN A 163 28.29 10.88 -6.70
N ARG A 164 27.65 11.28 -7.79
CA ARG A 164 27.43 10.39 -8.94
C ARG A 164 28.74 9.85 -9.52
N ALA A 165 29.82 10.62 -9.46
CA ALA A 165 31.14 10.20 -9.94
C ALA A 165 31.71 9.02 -9.17
N ASP A 166 31.33 8.84 -7.89
CA ASP A 166 31.79 7.74 -7.04
C ASP A 166 31.02 6.45 -7.31
N ILE A 167 29.94 6.51 -8.08
CA ILE A 167 29.06 5.38 -8.40
C ILE A 167 29.40 4.85 -9.79
N ARG A 168 30.02 3.68 -9.87
CA ARG A 168 30.38 3.04 -11.16
C ARG A 168 29.15 2.72 -12.00
N ASN A 169 28.16 2.10 -11.41
CA ASN A 169 26.91 1.68 -12.06
C ASN A 169 25.73 2.11 -11.18
N LEU A 170 24.90 3.01 -11.69
CA LEU A 170 23.76 3.51 -10.95
C LEU A 170 22.71 2.43 -10.71
N SER A 171 22.48 1.54 -11.67
CA SER A 171 21.50 0.45 -11.54
C SER A 171 21.87 -0.50 -10.39
N ASP A 172 23.14 -0.92 -10.33
CA ASP A 172 23.63 -1.83 -9.28
C ASP A 172 23.57 -1.15 -7.91
N TYR A 173 23.87 0.15 -7.85
CA TYR A 173 23.78 0.94 -6.64
C TYR A 173 22.33 1.04 -6.13
N VAL A 174 21.37 1.32 -7.01
CA VAL A 174 19.94 1.36 -6.69
C VAL A 174 19.47 0.02 -6.12
N VAL A 175 19.84 -1.08 -6.76
CA VAL A 175 19.51 -2.44 -6.33
C VAL A 175 20.17 -2.78 -5.00
N SER A 176 21.43 -2.42 -4.77
CA SER A 176 22.15 -2.67 -3.51
C SER A 176 21.53 -1.95 -2.32
N LEU A 177 20.95 -0.76 -2.55
CA LEU A 177 20.16 -0.04 -1.55
C LEU A 177 18.76 -0.63 -1.33
N GLY A 178 18.34 -1.61 -2.12
CA GLY A 178 16.98 -2.14 -2.12
C GLY A 178 15.94 -1.07 -2.45
N ALA A 179 16.30 -0.07 -3.26
CA ALA A 179 15.39 0.97 -3.65
C ALA A 179 14.41 0.46 -4.71
N SER A 180 13.12 0.64 -4.48
CA SER A 180 12.05 0.26 -5.41
C SER A 180 11.68 1.39 -6.37
N GLU A 181 12.15 2.61 -6.07
CA GLU A 181 11.80 3.81 -6.82
C GLU A 181 12.97 4.81 -6.82
N VAL A 182 13.15 5.48 -7.94
CA VAL A 182 14.10 6.59 -8.12
C VAL A 182 13.31 7.86 -8.45
N VAL A 183 13.58 8.95 -7.71
CA VAL A 183 12.93 10.24 -7.91
C VAL A 183 13.95 11.26 -8.41
N LEU A 184 13.61 11.92 -9.52
CA LEU A 184 14.47 12.94 -10.15
C LEU A 184 14.21 14.31 -9.51
N ALA A 185 15.03 14.70 -8.52
CA ALA A 185 14.94 15.98 -7.81
C ALA A 185 16.03 16.97 -8.26
N LEU A 186 16.36 16.96 -9.56
CA LEU A 186 17.37 17.84 -10.14
C LEU A 186 16.82 19.25 -10.29
N GLU A 187 17.63 20.25 -9.96
CA GLU A 187 17.29 21.68 -10.17
C GLU A 187 17.40 22.06 -11.64
N GLU A 188 18.48 21.66 -12.29
CA GLU A 188 18.68 21.82 -13.73
C GLU A 188 18.68 20.45 -14.42
N ARG A 189 17.77 20.26 -15.38
CA ARG A 189 17.67 19.02 -16.16
C ARG A 189 18.48 19.05 -17.45
N ARG A 190 18.81 20.24 -17.93
CA ARG A 190 19.58 20.39 -19.18
C ARG A 190 20.99 19.85 -18.96
N ASN A 191 21.34 18.79 -19.71
CA ASN A 191 22.64 18.09 -19.70
C ASN A 191 23.00 17.27 -18.42
N ALA A 192 22.17 17.27 -17.37
CA ALA A 192 22.46 16.54 -16.14
C ALA A 192 21.72 15.18 -16.04
N LEU A 193 20.88 14.83 -17.00
CA LEU A 193 20.06 13.63 -16.94
C LEU A 193 20.81 12.44 -17.53
N PRO A 194 21.23 11.42 -16.73
CA PRO A 194 21.91 10.23 -17.23
C PRO A 194 20.89 9.25 -17.83
N LEU A 195 20.37 9.56 -19.02
CA LEU A 195 19.30 8.78 -19.66
C LEU A 195 19.64 7.30 -19.81
N SER A 196 20.87 6.97 -20.17
CA SER A 196 21.33 5.57 -20.31
C SER A 196 21.27 4.82 -18.97
N ASP A 197 21.64 5.47 -17.87
CA ASP A 197 21.60 4.90 -16.53
C ASP A 197 20.16 4.72 -16.05
N LEU A 198 19.30 5.71 -16.30
CA LEU A 198 17.88 5.66 -15.94
C LEU A 198 17.14 4.55 -16.69
N LEU A 199 17.48 4.32 -17.96
CA LEU A 199 16.93 3.20 -18.72
C LEU A 199 17.37 1.85 -18.12
N ARG A 200 18.63 1.72 -17.71
CA ARG A 200 19.12 0.50 -17.03
C ARG A 200 18.41 0.29 -15.70
N VAL A 201 18.23 1.33 -14.90
CA VAL A 201 17.46 1.30 -13.64
C VAL A 201 16.03 0.82 -13.90
N LYS A 202 15.39 1.36 -14.94
CA LYS A 202 14.02 0.97 -15.30
C LYS A 202 13.92 -0.47 -15.79
N THR A 203 14.90 -0.94 -16.57
CA THR A 203 14.95 -2.35 -17.02
C THR A 203 15.27 -3.33 -15.89
N ALA A 204 15.90 -2.87 -14.81
CA ALA A 204 16.08 -3.63 -13.57
C ALA A 204 14.81 -3.71 -12.70
N GLY A 205 13.67 -3.19 -13.19
CA GLY A 205 12.37 -3.25 -12.49
C GLY A 205 12.13 -2.15 -11.46
N VAL A 206 13.00 -1.13 -11.40
CA VAL A 206 12.85 0.01 -10.49
C VAL A 206 12.04 1.12 -11.18
N HIS A 207 11.08 1.69 -10.46
CA HIS A 207 10.28 2.80 -10.97
C HIS A 207 11.09 4.09 -11.00
N VAL A 208 11.04 4.81 -12.12
CA VAL A 208 11.67 6.13 -12.26
C VAL A 208 10.58 7.17 -12.41
N ASN A 209 10.52 8.11 -11.47
CA ASN A 209 9.51 9.16 -11.43
C ASN A 209 10.13 10.54 -11.39
N ASP A 210 9.40 11.47 -11.99
CA ASP A 210 9.68 12.89 -11.83
C ASP A 210 9.23 13.40 -10.47
N LEU A 211 9.89 14.47 -9.97
CA LEU A 211 9.58 15.07 -8.68
C LEU A 211 8.14 15.52 -8.57
N SER A 212 7.60 16.19 -9.59
CA SER A 212 6.21 16.69 -9.58
C SER A 212 5.20 15.56 -9.46
N SER A 213 5.33 14.51 -10.28
CA SER A 213 4.45 13.34 -10.23
C SER A 213 4.58 12.58 -8.89
N PHE A 214 5.80 12.53 -8.34
CA PHE A 214 6.04 11.94 -7.03
C PHE A 214 5.35 12.73 -5.92
N LEU A 215 5.54 14.07 -5.88
CA LEU A 215 4.93 14.94 -4.88
C LEU A 215 3.40 14.93 -4.95
N GLU A 216 2.83 14.96 -6.16
CA GLU A 216 1.39 14.87 -6.37
C GLU A 216 0.82 13.57 -5.78
N ARG A 217 1.46 12.44 -6.05
CA ARG A 217 1.03 11.13 -5.51
C ARG A 217 1.13 11.07 -3.98
N GLU A 218 2.20 11.62 -3.39
CA GLU A 218 2.42 11.54 -1.93
C GLU A 218 1.63 12.58 -1.14
N THR A 219 1.35 13.74 -1.73
CA THR A 219 0.67 14.85 -1.02
C THR A 219 -0.78 15.03 -1.44
N GLY A 220 -1.19 14.46 -2.57
CA GLY A 220 -2.49 14.71 -3.20
C GLY A 220 -2.64 16.15 -3.74
N ARG A 221 -1.52 16.88 -3.88
CA ARG A 221 -1.49 18.27 -4.34
C ARG A 221 -0.45 18.45 -5.44
N VAL A 222 -0.81 19.20 -6.45
CA VAL A 222 0.14 19.60 -7.50
C VAL A 222 1.02 20.74 -6.98
N ASP A 223 2.33 20.53 -6.98
CA ASP A 223 3.31 21.55 -6.59
C ASP A 223 3.59 22.44 -7.83
N LEU A 224 3.02 23.63 -7.83
CA LEU A 224 3.15 24.59 -8.94
C LEU A 224 4.59 25.07 -9.14
N ASP A 225 5.41 25.12 -8.09
CA ASP A 225 6.81 25.56 -8.15
C ASP A 225 7.72 24.52 -8.84
N SER A 226 7.31 23.27 -8.86
CA SER A 226 8.04 22.16 -9.50
C SER A 226 7.57 21.84 -10.90
N LEU A 227 6.47 22.46 -11.37
CA LEU A 227 5.92 22.20 -12.69
C LEU A 227 6.90 22.63 -13.79
N ASN A 228 7.27 21.66 -14.61
CA ASN A 228 7.91 21.95 -15.89
C ASN A 228 6.84 22.33 -16.90
N PRO A 229 7.00 23.43 -17.70
CA PRO A 229 6.04 23.78 -18.74
C PRO A 229 5.69 22.64 -19.70
N SER A 230 6.63 21.72 -19.95
CA SER A 230 6.39 20.52 -20.75
C SER A 230 5.34 19.59 -20.15
N TRP A 231 5.20 19.55 -18.82
CA TRP A 231 4.18 18.73 -18.17
C TRP A 231 2.75 19.22 -18.50
N LEU A 232 2.55 20.54 -18.56
CA LEU A 232 1.27 21.14 -18.93
C LEU A 232 0.82 20.77 -20.34
N ILE A 233 1.78 20.56 -21.25
CA ILE A 233 1.51 20.20 -22.65
C ILE A 233 1.11 18.72 -22.78
N PHE A 234 1.71 17.85 -21.95
CA PHE A 234 1.53 16.39 -22.04
C PHE A 234 0.56 15.81 -21.01
N SER A 235 0.04 16.63 -20.08
CA SER A 235 -0.95 16.15 -19.10
C SER A 235 -2.35 16.14 -19.73
N ASP A 236 -3.02 14.99 -19.72
CA ASP A 236 -4.37 14.80 -20.27
C ASP A 236 -5.47 15.56 -19.51
N GLY A 237 -5.14 16.21 -18.39
CA GLY A 237 -6.10 16.91 -17.52
C GLY A 237 -6.53 18.30 -17.96
N PHE A 238 -5.88 18.90 -18.97
CA PHE A 238 -6.14 20.26 -19.45
C PHE A 238 -6.82 20.34 -20.82
N SER A 239 -7.49 19.28 -21.25
CA SER A 239 -8.38 19.39 -22.39
C SER A 239 -9.58 20.25 -21.98
N ALA A 240 -9.52 21.53 -22.26
CA ALA A 240 -10.67 22.42 -22.17
C ALA A 240 -11.74 21.87 -23.10
N GLY A 241 -12.70 21.14 -22.57
CA GLY A 241 -13.86 20.69 -23.34
C GLY A 241 -14.57 21.89 -23.90
N ARG A 242 -14.35 22.13 -25.18
CA ARG A 242 -15.16 23.07 -25.97
C ARG A 242 -16.57 22.48 -26.02
N ARG A 243 -17.41 22.83 -25.06
CA ARG A 243 -18.85 22.69 -25.22
C ARG A 243 -19.29 23.84 -26.17
N LEU A 244 -19.46 23.49 -27.42
CA LEU A 244 -20.34 24.24 -28.35
C LEU A 244 -21.76 23.77 -28.10
#